data_08b46817851a0ef294ecee13da7e8731
#
_entry.id   08b46817851a0ef294ecee13da7e8731
#
_cell.length_a   1.000
_cell.length_b   1.000
_cell.length_c   1.000
_cell.angle_alpha   90.00
_cell.angle_beta   90.00
_cell.angle_gamma   90.00
#
_symmetry.space_group_name_H-M   'P 1'
#
loop_
_entity.id
_entity.type
_entity.pdbx_description
1 polymer ?
#
loop_
_entity_poly.entity_id
_entity_poly.type
_entity_poly.pdbx_seq_one_letter_code
_entity_poly.pdbx_strand_id
1 'polypeptide(L)'
;MTRNALFYFTYNGIYNFTNGIGTQTQLLLSGLEHLRTHLEAHYGPLDTHVIAPRPAGPTWGYDPAFFQQQQRRIEALGGRVHLLQYQAHPHSELWEIRSWEVLSQRAAALLQAQTAAYDRSLVICIDQPWLHTPRALTAQYGGLPPRTHCLLVLYNTAFIRNWDTPNMAEAVWEQRGLEAAQPASHVAIADICPSFTSHLRTHFTLDNVAFAPYTSSILVPDPIFARQAEACIRETLCAYGVPLDADLILAFGRAAPIKGFERLIPALEPLRHRAHLVLISVPYLDEDAEQRLYDQLIERHQLRCTHVKQFTRELPRALCQWPRTKMVVAPSRRETFSNIPLEVALWAREQGPVSVTSTAGGFMDQIEPGVTGFLLDIESRPAMTETLREVLDLSPQAHAAIRWQAYQRVVQGYDFTRNFPVTLNTFWG
;
A
#
# COMPACT_ATOMS: atom_id res chain seq x y z
N MET A 1 15.62 26.36 -19.72
CA MET A 1 14.52 25.40 -19.40
C MET A 1 14.60 25.11 -17.91
N THR A 2 13.47 25.22 -17.22
CA THR A 2 13.39 24.90 -15.78
C THR A 2 13.66 23.40 -15.59
N ARG A 3 14.61 23.04 -14.74
CA ARG A 3 14.97 21.67 -14.43
C ARG A 3 14.42 21.30 -13.05
N ASN A 4 13.57 20.28 -12.98
CA ASN A 4 12.90 19.87 -11.75
C ASN A 4 13.40 18.52 -11.27
N ALA A 5 13.27 18.27 -9.96
CA ALA A 5 13.59 16.99 -9.38
C ALA A 5 12.52 16.48 -8.42
N LEU A 6 12.28 15.18 -8.48
CA LEU A 6 11.56 14.42 -7.48
C LEU A 6 12.57 13.57 -6.68
N PHE A 7 12.60 13.76 -5.37
CA PHE A 7 13.38 12.94 -4.44
C PHE A 7 12.43 12.05 -3.63
N TYR A 8 12.39 10.78 -3.96
CA TYR A 8 11.48 9.81 -3.33
C TYR A 8 12.23 8.93 -2.34
N PHE A 9 11.95 9.10 -1.08
CA PHE A 9 12.56 8.38 0.03
C PHE A 9 11.69 7.20 0.43
N THR A 10 12.19 5.99 0.23
CA THR A 10 11.49 4.74 0.52
C THR A 10 12.41 3.76 1.24
N TYR A 11 11.88 2.65 1.74
CA TYR A 11 12.66 1.57 2.35
C TYR A 11 12.36 0.20 1.71
N ASN A 12 11.46 0.15 0.71
CA ASN A 12 11.09 -1.08 0.03
C ASN A 12 10.72 -0.81 -1.43
N GLY A 13 10.78 -1.83 -2.28
CA GLY A 13 10.42 -1.74 -3.70
C GLY A 13 11.58 -1.39 -4.64
N ILE A 14 12.80 -1.26 -4.12
CA ILE A 14 14.00 -0.97 -4.94
C ILE A 14 14.89 -2.20 -5.08
N TYR A 15 15.14 -2.92 -4.01
CA TYR A 15 15.96 -4.14 -3.99
C TYR A 15 15.19 -5.37 -3.55
N ASN A 16 13.95 -5.20 -3.19
CA ASN A 16 13.00 -6.27 -2.88
C ASN A 16 11.57 -5.80 -3.23
N PHE A 17 10.64 -6.75 -3.26
CA PHE A 17 9.23 -6.48 -3.54
C PHE A 17 8.36 -7.35 -2.63
N THR A 18 8.27 -6.99 -1.35
CA THR A 18 7.69 -7.89 -0.34
C THR A 18 6.49 -7.34 0.42
N ASN A 19 6.17 -6.04 0.31
CA ASN A 19 5.09 -5.43 1.10
C ASN A 19 4.38 -4.27 0.37
N GLY A 20 3.36 -3.70 1.02
CA GLY A 20 2.56 -2.59 0.48
C GLY A 20 3.37 -1.35 0.09
N ILE A 21 4.46 -1.03 0.82
CA ILE A 21 5.34 0.10 0.47
C ILE A 21 6.11 -0.21 -0.82
N GLY A 22 6.55 -1.46 -1.00
CA GLY A 22 7.14 -1.88 -2.28
C GLY A 22 6.16 -1.69 -3.45
N THR A 23 4.89 -2.02 -3.25
CA THR A 23 3.84 -1.77 -4.23
C THR A 23 3.69 -0.28 -4.53
N GLN A 24 3.68 0.59 -3.53
CA GLN A 24 3.60 2.05 -3.70
C GLN A 24 4.83 2.62 -4.43
N THR A 25 6.03 2.11 -4.13
CA THR A 25 7.25 2.50 -4.85
C THR A 25 7.18 2.10 -6.33
N GLN A 26 6.73 0.88 -6.63
CA GLN A 26 6.56 0.42 -8.02
C GLN A 26 5.44 1.18 -8.75
N LEU A 27 4.36 1.51 -8.06
CA LEU A 27 3.30 2.37 -8.58
C LEU A 27 3.83 3.74 -8.98
N LEU A 28 4.61 4.39 -8.10
CA LEU A 28 5.21 5.69 -8.42
C LEU A 28 6.08 5.61 -9.67
N LEU A 29 7.00 4.64 -9.74
CA LEU A 29 7.90 4.50 -10.89
C LEU A 29 7.13 4.23 -12.19
N SER A 30 6.18 3.29 -12.18
CA SER A 30 5.36 2.98 -13.36
C SER A 30 4.45 4.15 -13.75
N GLY A 31 3.92 4.86 -12.76
CA GLY A 31 3.12 6.06 -12.98
C GLY A 31 3.92 7.21 -13.59
N LEU A 32 5.16 7.43 -13.12
CA LEU A 32 6.05 8.44 -13.69
C LEU A 32 6.49 8.08 -15.12
N GLU A 33 6.79 6.81 -15.39
CA GLU A 33 7.07 6.35 -16.76
C GLU A 33 5.89 6.62 -17.69
N HIS A 34 4.67 6.32 -17.22
CA HIS A 34 3.44 6.54 -17.98
C HIS A 34 3.15 8.04 -18.22
N LEU A 35 3.36 8.87 -17.21
CA LEU A 35 3.05 10.30 -17.25
C LEU A 35 4.19 11.16 -17.79
N ARG A 36 5.37 10.61 -18.04
CA ARG A 36 6.60 11.37 -18.31
C ARG A 36 6.42 12.48 -19.33
N THR A 37 5.95 12.14 -20.52
CA THR A 37 5.77 13.11 -21.63
C THR A 37 4.82 14.25 -21.22
N HIS A 38 3.74 13.92 -20.51
CA HIS A 38 2.78 14.88 -20.03
C HIS A 38 3.38 15.84 -18.98
N LEU A 39 4.09 15.28 -18.00
CA LEU A 39 4.71 16.06 -16.93
C LEU A 39 5.84 16.94 -17.44
N GLU A 40 6.69 16.42 -18.33
CA GLU A 40 7.78 17.21 -18.93
C GLU A 40 7.27 18.33 -19.84
N ALA A 41 6.16 18.11 -20.54
CA ALA A 41 5.51 19.16 -21.33
C ALA A 41 4.93 20.28 -20.47
N HIS A 42 4.46 19.98 -19.26
CA HIS A 42 3.82 20.94 -18.38
C HIS A 42 4.82 21.64 -17.44
N TYR A 43 5.75 20.91 -16.85
CA TYR A 43 6.69 21.44 -15.84
C TYR A 43 8.11 21.64 -16.38
N GLY A 44 8.47 21.07 -17.52
CA GLY A 44 9.83 20.94 -18.01
C GLY A 44 10.49 19.61 -17.57
N PRO A 45 11.78 19.39 -17.89
CA PRO A 45 12.51 18.18 -17.53
C PRO A 45 12.39 17.82 -16.06
N LEU A 46 12.11 16.55 -15.78
CA LEU A 46 11.88 16.01 -14.44
C LEU A 46 12.79 14.82 -14.18
N ASP A 47 13.79 15.00 -13.33
CA ASP A 47 14.67 13.94 -12.86
C ASP A 47 14.08 13.27 -11.60
N THR A 48 14.03 11.93 -11.57
CA THR A 48 13.49 11.19 -10.44
C THR A 48 14.60 10.45 -9.69
N HIS A 49 14.92 10.92 -8.49
CA HIS A 49 15.88 10.27 -7.60
C HIS A 49 15.14 9.39 -6.59
N VAL A 50 15.61 8.17 -6.37
CA VAL A 50 15.08 7.29 -5.33
C VAL A 50 16.14 7.06 -4.28
N ILE A 51 15.75 7.28 -3.02
CA ILE A 51 16.63 7.17 -1.87
C ILE A 51 16.13 6.02 -0.99
N ALA A 52 17.03 5.08 -0.67
CA ALA A 52 16.69 3.93 0.15
C ALA A 52 17.81 3.61 1.15
N PRO A 53 17.49 2.91 2.27
CA PRO A 53 18.52 2.41 3.17
C PRO A 53 19.40 1.41 2.42
N ARG A 54 20.71 1.43 2.69
CA ARG A 54 21.62 0.43 2.14
C ARG A 54 21.37 -0.91 2.82
N PRO A 55 21.10 -2.02 2.09
CA PRO A 55 20.93 -3.32 2.71
C PRO A 55 22.18 -3.72 3.53
N ALA A 56 21.98 -4.23 4.73
CA ALA A 56 23.06 -4.67 5.61
C ALA A 56 23.63 -6.06 5.25
N GLY A 57 23.11 -6.70 4.21
CA GLY A 57 23.47 -8.04 3.74
C GLY A 57 22.39 -8.62 2.81
N PRO A 58 22.44 -9.91 2.49
CA PRO A 58 21.45 -10.58 1.62
C PRO A 58 20.08 -10.78 2.29
N THR A 59 19.83 -10.16 3.42
CA THR A 59 18.59 -10.23 4.19
C THR A 59 17.45 -9.46 3.50
N TRP A 60 16.21 -9.79 3.85
CA TRP A 60 14.99 -9.08 3.41
C TRP A 60 14.61 -9.27 1.94
N GLY A 61 14.86 -10.44 1.37
CA GLY A 61 14.48 -10.72 -0.02
C GLY A 61 15.23 -9.84 -1.03
N TYR A 62 16.48 -9.45 -0.72
CA TYR A 62 17.32 -8.72 -1.66
C TYR A 62 17.52 -9.54 -2.93
N ASP A 63 17.06 -8.99 -4.04
CA ASP A 63 17.22 -9.55 -5.37
C ASP A 63 18.12 -8.63 -6.22
N PRO A 64 19.37 -9.04 -6.52
CA PRO A 64 20.29 -8.23 -7.32
C PRO A 64 19.77 -7.94 -8.74
N ALA A 65 19.06 -8.88 -9.35
CA ALA A 65 18.51 -8.69 -10.70
C ALA A 65 17.38 -7.67 -10.69
N PHE A 66 16.47 -7.77 -9.72
CA PHE A 66 15.42 -6.79 -9.50
C PHE A 66 16.02 -5.40 -9.22
N PHE A 67 17.01 -5.30 -8.34
CA PHE A 67 17.68 -4.04 -8.05
C PHE A 67 18.29 -3.39 -9.29
N GLN A 68 19.03 -4.14 -10.12
CA GLN A 68 19.60 -3.65 -11.37
C GLN A 68 18.51 -3.17 -12.34
N GLN A 69 17.39 -3.88 -12.40
CA GLN A 69 16.24 -3.45 -13.19
C GLN A 69 15.71 -2.09 -12.72
N GLN A 70 15.52 -1.92 -11.40
CA GLN A 70 15.05 -0.64 -10.85
C GLN A 70 16.05 0.49 -11.08
N GLN A 71 17.35 0.25 -10.96
CA GLN A 71 18.37 1.26 -11.28
C GLN A 71 18.22 1.76 -12.71
N ARG A 72 18.12 0.86 -13.70
CA ARG A 72 17.94 1.23 -15.12
C ARG A 72 16.66 2.05 -15.36
N ARG A 73 15.56 1.68 -14.69
CA ARG A 73 14.28 2.43 -14.76
C ARG A 73 14.45 3.86 -14.26
N ILE A 74 15.10 4.03 -13.12
CA ILE A 74 15.31 5.34 -12.48
C ILE A 74 16.30 6.18 -13.30
N GLU A 75 17.35 5.57 -13.87
CA GLU A 75 18.25 6.24 -14.81
C GLU A 75 17.52 6.70 -16.08
N ALA A 76 16.60 5.90 -16.59
CA ALA A 76 15.74 6.29 -17.71
C ALA A 76 14.79 7.44 -17.35
N LEU A 77 14.45 7.65 -16.08
CA LEU A 77 13.71 8.80 -15.55
C LEU A 77 14.62 10.01 -15.23
N GLY A 78 15.87 10.01 -15.71
CA GLY A 78 16.83 11.12 -15.56
C GLY A 78 17.54 11.17 -14.20
N GLY A 79 17.18 10.32 -13.26
CA GLY A 79 17.69 10.33 -11.89
C GLY A 79 18.66 9.19 -11.58
N ARG A 80 18.76 8.85 -10.31
CA ARG A 80 19.57 7.72 -9.82
C ARG A 80 19.06 7.19 -8.48
N VAL A 81 19.48 5.97 -8.13
CA VAL A 81 19.27 5.39 -6.80
C VAL A 81 20.40 5.83 -5.87
N HIS A 82 20.05 6.31 -4.68
CA HIS A 82 20.97 6.62 -3.60
C HIS A 82 20.75 5.66 -2.44
N LEU A 83 21.77 4.90 -2.06
CA LEU A 83 21.71 3.99 -0.92
C LEU A 83 22.40 4.63 0.30
N LEU A 84 21.64 4.92 1.34
CA LEU A 84 22.15 5.54 2.57
C LEU A 84 22.39 4.51 3.67
N GLN A 85 23.54 4.58 4.31
CA GLN A 85 23.84 3.80 5.51
C GLN A 85 22.91 4.24 6.64
N TYR A 86 22.29 3.28 7.33
CA TYR A 86 21.42 3.55 8.49
C TYR A 86 22.04 3.12 9.83
N GLN A 87 23.04 2.23 9.76
CA GLN A 87 23.62 1.64 10.96
C GLN A 87 24.40 2.68 11.76
N ALA A 88 23.98 2.91 12.99
CA ALA A 88 24.73 3.64 14.00
C ALA A 88 25.82 2.75 14.61
N HIS A 89 25.57 1.43 14.71
CA HIS A 89 26.46 0.38 15.19
C HIS A 89 26.38 -0.86 14.29
N PRO A 90 27.35 -1.78 14.29
CA PRO A 90 27.37 -2.97 13.42
C PRO A 90 26.12 -3.87 13.51
N HIS A 91 25.42 -3.85 14.65
CA HIS A 91 24.21 -4.67 14.89
C HIS A 91 22.92 -3.87 14.85
N SER A 92 22.94 -2.59 14.40
CA SER A 92 21.72 -1.79 14.31
C SER A 92 20.79 -2.34 13.24
N GLU A 93 19.52 -2.46 13.58
CA GLU A 93 18.46 -2.83 12.65
C GLU A 93 17.81 -1.58 12.02
N LEU A 94 17.18 -1.76 10.86
CA LEU A 94 16.49 -0.66 10.18
C LEU A 94 15.32 -0.10 11.02
N TRP A 95 14.63 -0.98 11.76
CA TRP A 95 13.43 -0.61 12.54
C TRP A 95 13.76 -0.19 13.98
N GLU A 96 14.84 0.59 14.13
CA GLU A 96 15.23 1.25 15.38
C GLU A 96 15.23 2.78 15.19
N ILE A 97 14.75 3.53 16.18
CA ILE A 97 14.71 5.00 16.14
C ILE A 97 16.08 5.61 15.86
N ARG A 98 17.15 5.03 16.44
CA ARG A 98 18.53 5.47 16.17
C ARG A 98 18.94 5.33 14.71
N SER A 99 18.50 4.28 14.05
CA SER A 99 18.72 4.09 12.61
C SER A 99 17.94 5.10 11.79
N TRP A 100 16.74 5.45 12.19
CA TRP A 100 15.94 6.51 11.56
C TRP A 100 16.54 7.90 11.74
N GLU A 101 17.14 8.18 12.92
CA GLU A 101 17.91 9.42 13.13
C GLU A 101 19.08 9.53 12.15
N VAL A 102 19.89 8.47 12.02
CA VAL A 102 21.02 8.42 11.08
C VAL A 102 20.55 8.62 9.65
N LEU A 103 19.46 7.94 9.24
CA LEU A 103 18.89 8.10 7.90
C LEU A 103 18.42 9.53 7.64
N SER A 104 17.70 10.13 8.58
CA SER A 104 17.22 11.52 8.45
C SER A 104 18.34 12.53 8.33
N GLN A 105 19.43 12.35 9.09
CA GLN A 105 20.63 13.21 9.00
C GLN A 105 21.34 13.06 7.65
N ARG A 106 21.51 11.84 7.17
CA ARG A 106 22.14 11.56 5.86
C ARG A 106 21.28 12.00 4.70
N ALA A 107 19.95 11.87 4.82
CA ALA A 107 18.99 12.40 3.87
C ALA A 107 19.11 13.92 3.75
N ALA A 108 19.21 14.62 4.88
CA ALA A 108 19.41 16.07 4.91
C ALA A 108 20.69 16.48 4.17
N ALA A 109 21.82 15.81 4.44
CA ALA A 109 23.10 16.09 3.77
C ALA A 109 23.03 15.81 2.25
N LEU A 110 22.36 14.72 1.84
CA LEU A 110 22.12 14.40 0.43
C LEU A 110 21.31 15.50 -0.26
N LEU A 111 20.18 15.91 0.33
CA LEU A 111 19.30 16.94 -0.24
C LEU A 111 20.03 18.27 -0.37
N GLN A 112 20.77 18.71 0.65
CA GLN A 112 21.58 19.93 0.60
C GLN A 112 22.58 19.93 -0.56
N ALA A 113 23.19 18.77 -0.84
CA ALA A 113 24.15 18.64 -1.94
C ALA A 113 23.50 18.54 -3.33
N GLN A 114 22.33 17.89 -3.44
CA GLN A 114 21.76 17.55 -4.75
C GLN A 114 20.76 18.59 -5.26
N THR A 115 19.98 19.24 -4.40
CA THR A 115 18.89 20.15 -4.83
C THR A 115 19.40 21.42 -5.48
N ALA A 116 20.64 21.85 -5.22
CA ALA A 116 21.25 23.01 -5.84
C ALA A 116 21.34 22.92 -7.38
N ALA A 117 21.26 21.74 -7.96
CA ALA A 117 21.29 21.52 -9.41
C ALA A 117 19.90 21.72 -10.08
N TYR A 118 18.86 21.99 -9.30
CA TYR A 118 17.48 22.05 -9.78
C TYR A 118 16.81 23.38 -9.47
N ASP A 119 15.92 23.80 -10.36
CA ASP A 119 15.13 25.00 -10.17
C ASP A 119 13.98 24.78 -9.17
N ARG A 120 13.42 23.57 -9.14
CA ARG A 120 12.39 23.16 -8.18
C ARG A 120 12.60 21.71 -7.77
N SER A 121 12.38 21.43 -6.51
CA SER A 121 12.48 20.06 -5.96
C SER A 121 11.26 19.70 -5.11
N LEU A 122 10.72 18.51 -5.30
CA LEU A 122 9.75 17.90 -4.41
C LEU A 122 10.39 16.69 -3.74
N VAL A 123 10.41 16.70 -2.43
CA VAL A 123 10.91 15.62 -1.57
C VAL A 123 9.71 14.88 -1.02
N ILE A 124 9.60 13.58 -1.25
CA ILE A 124 8.55 12.71 -0.70
C ILE A 124 9.20 11.74 0.27
N CYS A 125 8.86 11.85 1.56
CA CYS A 125 9.39 11.03 2.64
C CYS A 125 8.36 9.98 3.08
N ILE A 126 8.64 8.70 2.84
CA ILE A 126 7.72 7.60 3.17
C ILE A 126 8.03 7.00 4.54
N ASP A 127 7.06 7.08 5.45
CA ASP A 127 7.06 6.48 6.78
C ASP A 127 8.21 6.92 7.73
N GLN A 128 8.31 6.27 8.88
CA GLN A 128 9.13 6.62 10.02
C GLN A 128 10.62 6.81 9.71
N PRO A 129 11.27 6.00 8.84
CA PRO A 129 12.70 6.14 8.59
C PRO A 129 13.12 7.52 8.05
N TRP A 130 12.20 8.23 7.39
CA TRP A 130 12.48 9.48 6.71
C TRP A 130 11.75 10.69 7.30
N LEU A 131 10.89 10.46 8.29
CA LEU A 131 9.96 11.46 8.82
C LEU A 131 10.65 12.68 9.41
N HIS A 132 11.86 12.52 9.97
CA HIS A 132 12.63 13.61 10.55
C HIS A 132 13.59 14.30 9.57
N THR A 133 13.57 13.98 8.28
CA THR A 133 14.43 14.63 7.27
C THR A 133 14.28 16.16 7.26
N PRO A 134 13.08 16.78 7.32
CA PRO A 134 12.95 18.24 7.40
C PRO A 134 13.54 18.83 8.68
N ARG A 135 13.37 18.15 9.81
CA ARG A 135 13.96 18.57 11.09
C ARG A 135 15.49 18.53 11.05
N ALA A 136 16.05 17.48 10.44
CA ALA A 136 17.50 17.36 10.25
C ALA A 136 18.05 18.47 9.34
N LEU A 137 17.33 18.84 8.27
CA LEU A 137 17.66 19.98 7.41
C LEU A 137 17.64 21.29 8.20
N THR A 138 16.62 21.51 9.01
CA THR A 138 16.54 22.72 9.85
C THR A 138 17.69 22.77 10.86
N ALA A 139 17.98 21.66 11.53
CA ALA A 139 19.04 21.60 12.55
C ALA A 139 20.45 21.78 11.97
N GLN A 140 20.71 21.24 10.78
CA GLN A 140 22.06 21.24 10.18
C GLN A 140 22.30 22.43 9.25
N TYR A 141 21.26 22.92 8.57
CA TYR A 141 21.39 23.90 7.48
C TYR A 141 20.43 25.09 7.59
N GLY A 142 19.65 25.19 8.68
CA GLY A 142 18.74 26.31 8.93
C GLY A 142 17.38 26.21 8.24
N GLY A 143 17.10 25.14 7.48
CA GLY A 143 15.83 24.91 6.81
C GLY A 143 15.96 24.05 5.56
N LEU A 144 14.87 23.95 4.80
CA LEU A 144 14.91 23.30 3.50
C LEU A 144 15.73 24.11 2.49
N PRO A 145 16.43 23.46 1.54
CA PRO A 145 17.08 24.17 0.44
C PRO A 145 16.08 25.06 -0.33
N PRO A 146 16.53 26.15 -0.93
CA PRO A 146 15.65 27.06 -1.70
C PRO A 146 14.82 26.31 -2.77
N ARG A 147 13.57 26.71 -2.93
CA ARG A 147 12.63 26.12 -3.93
C ARG A 147 12.43 24.61 -3.77
N THR A 148 12.61 24.11 -2.54
CA THR A 148 12.38 22.72 -2.19
C THR A 148 11.14 22.62 -1.31
N HIS A 149 10.23 21.72 -1.67
CA HIS A 149 9.08 21.35 -0.86
C HIS A 149 9.26 19.92 -0.35
N CYS A 150 8.72 19.63 0.82
CA CYS A 150 8.76 18.29 1.40
C CYS A 150 7.35 17.80 1.75
N LEU A 151 7.03 16.60 1.31
CA LEU A 151 5.78 15.89 1.60
C LEU A 151 6.08 14.68 2.50
N LEU A 152 5.51 14.69 3.70
CA LEU A 152 5.61 13.59 4.65
C LEU A 152 4.44 12.63 4.41
N VAL A 153 4.72 11.42 3.95
CA VAL A 153 3.72 10.41 3.63
C VAL A 153 3.82 9.28 4.64
N LEU A 154 2.80 9.10 5.45
CA LEU A 154 2.69 7.97 6.37
C LEU A 154 1.67 6.97 5.81
N TYR A 155 2.11 5.73 5.64
CA TYR A 155 1.24 4.59 5.35
C TYR A 155 1.02 3.72 6.59
N ASN A 156 1.65 4.07 7.71
CA ASN A 156 1.49 3.37 8.97
C ASN A 156 1.85 4.30 10.15
N THR A 157 1.33 3.98 11.33
CA THR A 157 1.69 4.65 12.59
C THR A 157 1.89 3.61 13.69
N ALA A 158 2.52 4.02 14.79
CA ALA A 158 2.65 3.19 15.99
C ALA A 158 1.30 2.65 16.48
N PHE A 159 0.22 3.44 16.33
CA PHE A 159 -1.13 3.09 16.75
C PHE A 159 -1.83 2.10 15.81
N ILE A 160 -1.41 1.99 14.55
CA ILE A 160 -1.93 1.00 13.60
C ILE A 160 -1.09 -0.26 13.64
N ARG A 161 0.24 -0.14 13.62
CA ARG A 161 1.17 -1.28 13.55
C ARG A 161 1.07 -2.18 14.76
N ASN A 162 1.05 -1.58 15.94
CA ASN A 162 0.94 -2.25 17.23
C ASN A 162 -0.40 -1.90 17.87
N TRP A 163 -1.50 -2.23 17.17
CA TRP A 163 -2.86 -1.80 17.48
C TRP A 163 -3.34 -2.19 18.89
N ASP A 164 -2.82 -3.28 19.46
CA ASP A 164 -3.11 -3.80 20.79
C ASP A 164 -2.22 -3.16 21.87
N THR A 165 -0.98 -2.84 21.54
CA THR A 165 -0.01 -2.22 22.46
C THR A 165 0.89 -1.23 21.69
N PRO A 166 0.44 0.03 21.50
CA PRO A 166 1.20 1.01 20.73
C PRO A 166 2.60 1.26 21.30
N ASN A 167 3.60 1.30 20.43
CA ASN A 167 4.96 1.69 20.81
C ASN A 167 5.03 3.20 21.01
N MET A 168 5.02 3.64 22.25
CA MET A 168 5.00 5.07 22.60
C MET A 168 6.27 5.81 22.18
N ALA A 169 7.42 5.14 22.10
CA ALA A 169 8.65 5.78 21.60
C ALA A 169 8.53 6.09 20.10
N GLU A 170 7.94 5.19 19.32
CA GLU A 170 7.63 5.44 17.91
C GLU A 170 6.57 6.54 17.75
N ALA A 171 5.51 6.54 18.58
CA ALA A 171 4.49 7.58 18.55
C ALA A 171 5.08 8.98 18.84
N VAL A 172 6.02 9.09 19.78
CA VAL A 172 6.74 10.34 20.06
C VAL A 172 7.64 10.74 18.88
N TRP A 173 8.29 9.78 18.23
CA TRP A 173 9.05 10.03 17.00
C TRP A 173 8.15 10.57 15.90
N GLU A 174 7.02 9.93 15.66
CA GLU A 174 6.03 10.34 14.68
C GLU A 174 5.49 11.74 14.97
N GLN A 175 5.06 12.02 16.21
CA GLN A 175 4.59 13.34 16.63
C GLN A 175 5.62 14.43 16.29
N ARG A 176 6.88 14.24 16.71
CA ARG A 176 7.94 15.22 16.47
C ARG A 176 8.25 15.42 14.98
N GLY A 177 8.17 14.36 14.17
CA GLY A 177 8.37 14.46 12.72
C GLY A 177 7.26 15.25 12.05
N LEU A 178 6.01 14.97 12.40
CA LEU A 178 4.82 15.65 11.87
C LEU A 178 4.75 17.14 12.22
N GLU A 179 5.27 17.55 13.37
CA GLU A 179 5.38 18.96 13.79
C GLU A 179 6.23 19.81 12.82
N ALA A 180 7.04 19.21 11.96
CA ALA A 180 7.80 19.94 10.94
C ALA A 180 6.91 20.53 9.83
N ALA A 181 5.68 20.04 9.66
CA ALA A 181 4.74 20.47 8.62
C ALA A 181 4.02 21.77 8.99
N GLN A 182 4.78 22.83 9.25
CA GLN A 182 4.24 24.18 9.50
C GLN A 182 3.91 24.88 8.17
N PRO A 183 2.85 25.72 8.11
CA PRO A 183 2.45 26.40 6.86
C PRO A 183 3.58 27.19 6.17
N ALA A 184 4.50 27.78 6.94
CA ALA A 184 5.63 28.56 6.42
C ALA A 184 6.90 27.73 6.16
N SER A 185 6.90 26.41 6.46
CA SER A 185 8.11 25.59 6.41
C SER A 185 8.37 24.92 5.06
N HIS A 186 7.47 25.07 4.09
CA HIS A 186 7.46 24.30 2.85
C HIS A 186 7.40 22.76 3.05
N VAL A 187 6.91 22.33 4.21
CA VAL A 187 6.67 20.93 4.57
C VAL A 187 5.17 20.72 4.74
N ALA A 188 4.63 19.66 4.16
CA ALA A 188 3.23 19.27 4.33
C ALA A 188 3.12 17.79 4.69
N ILE A 189 2.03 17.43 5.36
CA ILE A 189 1.62 16.03 5.57
C ILE A 189 0.73 15.62 4.39
N ALA A 190 0.95 14.43 3.87
CA ALA A 190 0.14 13.86 2.81
C ALA A 190 -1.27 13.52 3.30
N ASP A 191 -2.30 14.03 2.64
CA ASP A 191 -3.67 13.56 2.77
C ASP A 191 -3.87 12.36 1.84
N ILE A 192 -3.60 11.15 2.36
CA ILE A 192 -3.69 9.91 1.57
C ILE A 192 -5.12 9.40 1.44
N CYS A 193 -5.95 9.62 2.47
CA CYS A 193 -7.39 9.41 2.49
C CYS A 193 -8.02 10.04 3.74
N PRO A 194 -9.33 10.41 3.70
CA PRO A 194 -10.03 11.09 4.81
C PRO A 194 -9.95 10.35 6.15
N SER A 195 -10.18 9.03 6.16
CA SER A 195 -10.12 8.22 7.39
C SER A 195 -8.73 8.25 8.03
N PHE A 196 -7.66 8.25 7.24
CA PHE A 196 -6.31 8.30 7.78
C PHE A 196 -5.94 9.71 8.27
N THR A 197 -6.36 10.76 7.58
CA THR A 197 -6.20 12.15 8.06
C THR A 197 -6.94 12.35 9.39
N SER A 198 -8.14 11.78 9.54
CA SER A 198 -8.87 11.75 10.83
C SER A 198 -8.10 10.98 11.90
N HIS A 199 -7.53 9.81 11.55
CA HIS A 199 -6.69 9.03 12.46
C HIS A 199 -5.48 9.85 12.94
N LEU A 200 -4.77 10.52 12.04
CA LEU A 200 -3.64 11.37 12.41
C LEU A 200 -4.06 12.48 13.39
N ARG A 201 -5.16 13.17 13.11
CA ARG A 201 -5.69 14.23 13.99
C ARG A 201 -6.18 13.72 15.34
N THR A 202 -6.59 12.45 15.43
CA THR A 202 -7.04 11.83 16.70
C THR A 202 -5.88 11.47 17.61
N HIS A 203 -4.76 11.01 17.02
CA HIS A 203 -3.66 10.44 17.80
C HIS A 203 -2.46 11.37 17.96
N PHE A 204 -2.38 12.43 17.17
CA PHE A 204 -1.29 13.39 17.20
C PHE A 204 -1.81 14.81 17.36
N THR A 205 -1.03 15.65 18.06
CA THR A 205 -1.32 17.09 18.16
C THR A 205 -0.87 17.76 16.88
N LEU A 206 -1.79 18.06 15.99
CA LEU A 206 -1.55 18.61 14.65
C LEU A 206 -2.20 19.99 14.50
N ASP A 207 -2.04 20.85 15.49
CA ASP A 207 -2.48 22.23 15.42
C ASP A 207 -1.59 23.02 14.47
N ASN A 208 -2.20 23.74 13.53
CA ASN A 208 -1.50 24.58 12.55
C ASN A 208 -0.52 23.82 11.63
N VAL A 209 -0.74 22.55 11.34
CA VAL A 209 0.02 21.81 10.33
C VAL A 209 -0.60 21.93 8.94
N ALA A 210 0.24 21.90 7.92
CA ALA A 210 -0.19 21.87 6.52
C ALA A 210 -0.42 20.44 6.04
N PHE A 211 -1.59 20.20 5.44
CA PHE A 211 -1.88 18.99 4.67
C PHE A 211 -1.86 19.32 3.18
N ALA A 212 -1.37 18.40 2.38
CA ALA A 212 -1.37 18.53 0.92
C ALA A 212 -2.01 17.28 0.27
N PRO A 213 -2.72 17.44 -0.85
CA PRO A 213 -3.33 16.32 -1.54
C PRO A 213 -2.26 15.33 -2.03
N TYR A 214 -2.38 14.09 -1.60
CA TYR A 214 -1.59 12.94 -2.06
C TYR A 214 -2.45 11.70 -1.91
N THR A 215 -3.54 11.64 -2.67
CA THR A 215 -4.47 10.51 -2.60
C THR A 215 -3.76 9.21 -2.93
N SER A 216 -3.81 8.26 -2.01
CA SER A 216 -3.30 6.91 -2.26
C SER A 216 -4.06 6.30 -3.43
N SER A 217 -3.35 5.81 -4.43
CA SER A 217 -3.90 5.53 -5.75
C SER A 217 -3.37 4.20 -6.31
N ILE A 218 -3.90 3.83 -7.47
CA ILE A 218 -3.45 2.71 -8.28
C ILE A 218 -3.24 3.19 -9.72
N LEU A 219 -2.36 2.56 -10.49
CA LEU A 219 -2.15 2.89 -11.90
C LEU A 219 -3.19 2.13 -12.74
N VAL A 220 -4.31 2.78 -13.04
CA VAL A 220 -5.42 2.16 -13.78
C VAL A 220 -5.00 1.59 -15.14
N PRO A 221 -4.17 2.27 -15.96
CA PRO A 221 -3.72 1.75 -17.25
C PRO A 221 -2.63 0.67 -17.16
N ASP A 222 -2.23 0.20 -15.95
CA ASP A 222 -1.22 -0.86 -15.84
C ASP A 222 -1.69 -2.15 -16.52
N PRO A 223 -0.86 -2.75 -17.40
CA PRO A 223 -1.18 -4.01 -18.08
C PRO A 223 -1.51 -5.18 -17.15
N ILE A 224 -1.12 -5.12 -15.87
CA ILE A 224 -1.49 -6.13 -14.86
C ILE A 224 -3.00 -6.26 -14.69
N PHE A 225 -3.76 -5.19 -15.00
CA PHE A 225 -5.23 -5.19 -14.93
C PHE A 225 -5.92 -5.62 -16.23
N ALA A 226 -5.14 -5.95 -17.27
CA ALA A 226 -5.70 -6.52 -18.48
C ALA A 226 -6.31 -7.90 -18.21
N ARG A 227 -7.37 -8.20 -18.96
CA ARG A 227 -8.03 -9.51 -18.89
C ARG A 227 -7.08 -10.60 -19.36
N GLN A 228 -7.00 -11.69 -18.61
CA GLN A 228 -6.27 -12.89 -18.98
C GLN A 228 -7.13 -13.79 -19.87
N ALA A 229 -6.51 -14.59 -20.72
CA ALA A 229 -7.21 -15.66 -21.44
C ALA A 229 -7.75 -16.68 -20.42
N GLU A 230 -8.97 -17.20 -20.68
CA GLU A 230 -9.61 -18.15 -19.76
C GLU A 230 -8.77 -19.42 -19.54
N ALA A 231 -8.06 -19.87 -20.58
CA ALA A 231 -7.16 -21.02 -20.48
C ALA A 231 -6.04 -20.77 -19.44
N CYS A 232 -5.43 -19.57 -19.45
CA CYS A 232 -4.38 -19.22 -18.48
C CYS A 232 -4.96 -19.13 -17.04
N ILE A 233 -6.19 -18.60 -16.89
CA ILE A 233 -6.86 -18.55 -15.59
C ILE A 233 -7.07 -19.98 -15.07
N ARG A 234 -7.62 -20.87 -15.89
CA ARG A 234 -7.86 -22.28 -15.53
C ARG A 234 -6.57 -23.01 -15.16
N GLU A 235 -5.52 -22.83 -15.96
CA GLU A 235 -4.20 -23.41 -15.68
C GLU A 235 -3.66 -22.93 -14.32
N THR A 236 -3.73 -21.63 -14.05
CA THR A 236 -3.33 -21.07 -12.75
C THR A 236 -4.14 -21.68 -11.61
N LEU A 237 -5.47 -21.70 -11.70
CA LEU A 237 -6.33 -22.26 -10.65
C LEU A 237 -6.03 -23.76 -10.40
N CYS A 238 -5.86 -24.55 -11.47
CA CYS A 238 -5.51 -25.96 -11.36
C CYS A 238 -4.15 -26.19 -10.71
N ALA A 239 -3.13 -25.36 -11.04
CA ALA A 239 -1.80 -25.47 -10.48
C ALA A 239 -1.78 -25.27 -8.95
N TYR A 240 -2.73 -24.50 -8.40
CA TYR A 240 -2.90 -24.31 -6.96
C TYR A 240 -3.98 -25.21 -6.33
N GLY A 241 -4.55 -26.16 -7.07
CA GLY A 241 -5.59 -27.05 -6.55
C GLY A 241 -6.91 -26.38 -6.22
N VAL A 242 -7.23 -25.25 -6.87
CA VAL A 242 -8.50 -24.56 -6.68
C VAL A 242 -9.59 -25.23 -7.49
N PRO A 243 -10.75 -25.62 -6.90
CA PRO A 243 -11.85 -26.24 -7.62
C PRO A 243 -12.48 -25.28 -8.62
N LEU A 244 -12.70 -25.73 -9.86
CA LEU A 244 -13.25 -24.92 -10.93
C LEU A 244 -14.79 -24.86 -10.94
N ASP A 245 -15.45 -25.81 -10.28
CA ASP A 245 -16.90 -26.00 -10.25
C ASP A 245 -17.59 -25.47 -9.00
N ALA A 246 -16.82 -25.03 -7.99
CA ALA A 246 -17.33 -24.46 -6.75
C ALA A 246 -17.44 -22.93 -6.83
N ASP A 247 -18.38 -22.36 -6.08
CA ASP A 247 -18.34 -20.93 -5.77
C ASP A 247 -17.19 -20.65 -4.79
N LEU A 248 -16.42 -19.60 -5.06
CA LEU A 248 -15.17 -19.30 -4.36
C LEU A 248 -15.29 -18.03 -3.53
N ILE A 249 -14.67 -18.05 -2.35
CA ILE A 249 -14.40 -16.90 -1.51
C ILE A 249 -12.87 -16.75 -1.43
N LEU A 250 -12.35 -15.60 -1.83
CA LEU A 250 -10.91 -15.30 -1.75
C LEU A 250 -10.62 -14.43 -0.54
N ALA A 251 -9.60 -14.78 0.22
CA ALA A 251 -8.97 -13.90 1.21
C ALA A 251 -7.46 -13.97 1.02
N PHE A 252 -6.78 -12.81 0.98
CA PHE A 252 -5.33 -12.80 0.80
C PHE A 252 -4.65 -11.65 1.53
N GLY A 253 -3.41 -11.88 1.95
CA GLY A 253 -2.59 -10.90 2.65
C GLY A 253 -1.47 -11.54 3.45
N ARG A 254 -0.83 -10.75 4.32
CA ARG A 254 0.16 -11.27 5.24
C ARG A 254 -0.50 -12.17 6.29
N ALA A 255 0.20 -13.23 6.69
CA ALA A 255 -0.17 -14.02 7.85
C ALA A 255 0.17 -13.21 9.12
N ALA A 256 -0.78 -12.41 9.59
CA ALA A 256 -0.59 -11.54 10.75
C ALA A 256 -1.95 -11.27 11.44
N PRO A 257 -2.01 -11.16 12.77
CA PRO A 257 -3.26 -10.95 13.52
C PRO A 257 -4.05 -9.72 13.07
N ILE A 258 -3.34 -8.67 12.63
CA ILE A 258 -3.97 -7.44 12.11
C ILE A 258 -4.85 -7.68 10.88
N LYS A 259 -4.62 -8.77 10.14
CA LYS A 259 -5.41 -9.12 8.93
C LYS A 259 -6.72 -9.84 9.24
N GLY A 260 -6.93 -10.33 10.47
CA GLY A 260 -8.21 -10.81 10.97
C GLY A 260 -8.71 -12.13 10.35
N PHE A 261 -7.85 -12.91 9.69
CA PHE A 261 -8.29 -14.18 9.07
C PHE A 261 -8.78 -15.20 10.10
N GLU A 262 -8.25 -15.14 11.33
CA GLU A 262 -8.69 -15.98 12.45
C GLU A 262 -10.14 -15.68 12.89
N ARG A 263 -10.70 -14.53 12.49
CA ARG A 263 -12.12 -14.18 12.69
C ARG A 263 -12.98 -14.59 11.50
N LEU A 264 -12.46 -14.46 10.30
CA LEU A 264 -13.16 -14.85 9.07
C LEU A 264 -13.41 -16.36 9.02
N ILE A 265 -12.39 -17.18 9.32
CA ILE A 265 -12.46 -18.63 9.19
C ILE A 265 -13.66 -19.20 9.98
N PRO A 266 -13.84 -18.90 11.28
CA PRO A 266 -15.01 -19.36 12.02
C PRO A 266 -16.35 -18.84 11.49
N ALA A 267 -16.38 -17.61 10.94
CA ALA A 267 -17.61 -17.02 10.40
C ALA A 267 -18.11 -17.72 9.13
N LEU A 268 -17.23 -18.44 8.43
CA LEU A 268 -17.56 -19.23 7.24
C LEU A 268 -18.14 -20.61 7.56
N GLU A 269 -18.08 -21.09 8.82
CA GLU A 269 -18.60 -22.42 9.17
C GLU A 269 -20.05 -22.68 8.75
N PRO A 270 -21.02 -21.75 8.95
CA PRO A 270 -22.39 -21.99 8.49
C PRO A 270 -22.53 -22.02 6.96
N LEU A 271 -21.51 -21.54 6.24
CA LEU A 271 -21.47 -21.43 4.78
C LEU A 271 -20.58 -22.51 4.12
N ARG A 272 -19.98 -23.43 4.90
CA ARG A 272 -18.96 -24.38 4.44
C ARG A 272 -19.37 -25.31 3.30
N HIS A 273 -20.68 -25.51 3.11
CA HIS A 273 -21.23 -26.32 2.01
C HIS A 273 -21.57 -25.47 0.76
N ARG A 274 -21.60 -24.14 0.89
CA ARG A 274 -22.01 -23.20 -0.18
C ARG A 274 -20.85 -22.72 -1.01
N ALA A 275 -19.68 -22.53 -0.39
CA ALA A 275 -18.52 -21.98 -1.06
C ALA A 275 -17.23 -22.67 -0.61
N HIS A 276 -16.18 -22.54 -1.42
CA HIS A 276 -14.83 -22.98 -1.12
C HIS A 276 -13.96 -21.75 -0.80
N LEU A 277 -13.27 -21.75 0.33
CA LEU A 277 -12.34 -20.68 0.70
C LEU A 277 -11.00 -20.89 -0.03
N VAL A 278 -10.51 -19.85 -0.69
CA VAL A 278 -9.11 -19.78 -1.11
C VAL A 278 -8.43 -18.74 -0.22
N LEU A 279 -7.59 -19.22 0.69
CA LEU A 279 -6.83 -18.38 1.62
C LEU A 279 -5.37 -18.32 1.16
N ILE A 280 -4.89 -17.11 0.84
CA ILE A 280 -3.48 -16.88 0.52
C ILE A 280 -2.88 -16.08 1.67
N SER A 281 -2.12 -16.74 2.54
CA SER A 281 -1.50 -16.12 3.70
C SER A 281 0.02 -16.14 3.57
N VAL A 282 0.62 -14.96 3.41
CA VAL A 282 2.07 -14.84 3.22
C VAL A 282 2.73 -14.63 4.59
N PRO A 283 3.69 -15.48 5.01
CA PRO A 283 4.36 -15.31 6.30
C PRO A 283 5.17 -14.02 6.30
N TYR A 284 5.27 -13.39 7.46
CA TYR A 284 6.18 -12.26 7.68
C TYR A 284 7.46 -12.83 8.30
N LEU A 285 8.57 -12.69 7.60
CA LEU A 285 9.80 -13.43 7.91
C LEU A 285 9.55 -14.96 7.81
N ASP A 286 10.28 -15.76 8.55
CA ASP A 286 10.12 -17.22 8.57
C ASP A 286 9.11 -17.72 9.62
N GLU A 287 8.27 -16.82 10.14
CA GLU A 287 7.26 -17.16 11.14
C GLU A 287 5.99 -17.72 10.48
N ASP A 288 5.65 -18.95 10.85
CA ASP A 288 4.47 -19.66 10.35
C ASP A 288 3.37 -19.86 11.41
N ALA A 289 3.50 -19.26 12.60
CA ALA A 289 2.58 -19.44 13.72
C ALA A 289 1.13 -19.11 13.34
N GLU A 290 0.92 -17.98 12.66
CA GLU A 290 -0.40 -17.56 12.18
C GLU A 290 -0.94 -18.54 11.13
N GLN A 291 -0.09 -19.05 10.23
CA GLN A 291 -0.51 -20.02 9.22
C GLN A 291 -0.92 -21.35 9.86
N ARG A 292 -0.21 -21.79 10.90
CA ARG A 292 -0.61 -22.98 11.69
C ARG A 292 -1.94 -22.76 12.40
N LEU A 293 -2.15 -21.58 12.98
CA LEU A 293 -3.45 -21.23 13.58
C LEU A 293 -4.57 -21.29 12.54
N TYR A 294 -4.35 -20.77 11.33
CA TYR A 294 -5.37 -20.82 10.27
C TYR A 294 -5.67 -22.27 9.85
N ASP A 295 -4.67 -23.15 9.71
CA ASP A 295 -4.89 -24.57 9.43
C ASP A 295 -5.74 -25.24 10.51
N GLN A 296 -5.43 -25.01 11.79
CA GLN A 296 -6.20 -25.55 12.92
C GLN A 296 -7.65 -25.07 12.91
N LEU A 297 -7.88 -23.79 12.56
CA LEU A 297 -9.23 -23.23 12.47
C LEU A 297 -9.97 -23.81 11.27
N ILE A 298 -9.34 -23.95 10.10
CA ILE A 298 -9.92 -24.55 8.90
C ILE A 298 -10.37 -25.97 9.19
N GLU A 299 -9.50 -26.78 9.82
CA GLU A 299 -9.81 -28.15 10.22
C GLU A 299 -10.95 -28.21 11.26
N ARG A 300 -10.85 -27.40 12.32
CA ARG A 300 -11.87 -27.33 13.40
C ARG A 300 -13.26 -27.03 12.88
N HIS A 301 -13.36 -26.08 11.94
CA HIS A 301 -14.64 -25.66 11.36
C HIS A 301 -15.01 -26.43 10.09
N GLN A 302 -14.21 -27.44 9.73
CA GLN A 302 -14.45 -28.33 8.57
C GLN A 302 -14.70 -27.57 7.27
N LEU A 303 -13.92 -26.50 7.03
CA LEU A 303 -14.07 -25.69 5.82
C LEU A 303 -13.44 -26.41 4.62
N ARG A 304 -14.11 -26.33 3.48
CA ARG A 304 -13.48 -26.63 2.19
C ARG A 304 -12.57 -25.46 1.85
N CYS A 305 -11.25 -25.69 1.87
CA CYS A 305 -10.27 -24.63 1.73
C CYS A 305 -9.06 -25.07 0.90
N THR A 306 -8.60 -24.18 0.03
CA THR A 306 -7.25 -24.21 -0.54
C THR A 306 -6.43 -23.14 0.20
N HIS A 307 -5.47 -23.55 1.04
CA HIS A 307 -4.62 -22.64 1.80
C HIS A 307 -3.23 -22.55 1.15
N VAL A 308 -2.96 -21.41 0.51
CA VAL A 308 -1.68 -21.10 -0.14
C VAL A 308 -0.81 -20.27 0.81
N LYS A 309 0.34 -20.82 1.21
CA LYS A 309 1.23 -20.28 2.26
C LYS A 309 2.43 -19.52 1.71
N GLN A 310 2.38 -19.12 0.48
CA GLN A 310 3.46 -18.41 -0.18
C GLN A 310 2.93 -17.22 -0.97
N PHE A 311 3.83 -16.26 -1.25
CA PHE A 311 3.51 -15.13 -2.11
C PHE A 311 3.25 -15.59 -3.54
N THR A 312 2.16 -15.12 -4.12
CA THR A 312 1.82 -15.29 -5.53
C THR A 312 1.05 -14.07 -6.01
N ARG A 313 1.37 -13.57 -7.19
CA ARG A 313 0.64 -12.47 -7.84
C ARG A 313 -0.40 -12.99 -8.83
N GLU A 314 -0.12 -14.13 -9.42
CA GLU A 314 -0.94 -14.72 -10.49
C GLU A 314 -2.27 -15.23 -9.94
N LEU A 315 -2.24 -15.88 -8.77
CA LEU A 315 -3.42 -16.53 -8.22
C LEU A 315 -4.52 -15.54 -7.81
N PRO A 316 -4.27 -14.45 -7.04
CA PRO A 316 -5.30 -13.44 -6.76
C PRO A 316 -5.88 -12.83 -8.02
N ARG A 317 -5.04 -12.53 -9.02
CA ARG A 317 -5.46 -11.99 -10.31
C ARG A 317 -6.37 -12.96 -11.05
N ALA A 318 -5.99 -14.24 -11.16
CA ALA A 318 -6.78 -15.28 -11.81
C ALA A 318 -8.14 -15.46 -11.12
N LEU A 319 -8.15 -15.52 -9.78
CA LEU A 319 -9.36 -15.62 -8.97
C LEU A 319 -10.28 -14.42 -9.15
N CYS A 320 -9.74 -13.21 -9.19
CA CYS A 320 -10.54 -12.00 -9.42
C CYS A 320 -11.12 -11.92 -10.84
N GLN A 321 -10.60 -12.68 -11.79
CA GLN A 321 -11.13 -12.78 -13.15
C GLN A 321 -11.94 -14.07 -13.39
N TRP A 322 -12.08 -14.91 -12.34
CA TRP A 322 -12.85 -16.16 -12.44
C TRP A 322 -14.32 -15.93 -12.10
N PRO A 323 -15.29 -16.33 -12.96
CA PRO A 323 -16.70 -15.98 -12.78
C PRO A 323 -17.36 -16.63 -11.56
N ARG A 324 -16.77 -17.71 -11.03
CA ARG A 324 -17.27 -18.36 -9.82
C ARG A 324 -16.66 -17.82 -8.51
N THR A 325 -15.71 -16.89 -8.59
CA THR A 325 -15.28 -16.16 -7.39
C THR A 325 -16.36 -15.12 -7.06
N LYS A 326 -17.00 -15.27 -5.90
CA LYS A 326 -18.13 -14.43 -5.49
C LYS A 326 -17.67 -13.17 -4.77
N MET A 327 -16.68 -13.29 -3.93
CA MET A 327 -16.17 -12.18 -3.13
C MET A 327 -14.69 -12.30 -2.84
N VAL A 328 -14.07 -11.14 -2.60
CA VAL A 328 -12.77 -11.03 -1.93
C VAL A 328 -13.01 -10.42 -0.56
N VAL A 329 -12.58 -11.10 0.49
CA VAL A 329 -12.78 -10.69 1.87
C VAL A 329 -11.49 -10.17 2.47
N ALA A 330 -11.50 -8.93 2.96
CA ALA A 330 -10.39 -8.30 3.68
C ALA A 330 -10.83 -7.92 5.10
N PRO A 331 -10.76 -8.84 6.08
CA PRO A 331 -11.31 -8.65 7.42
C PRO A 331 -10.31 -7.97 8.37
N SER A 332 -9.49 -7.03 7.90
CA SER A 332 -8.43 -6.40 8.69
C SER A 332 -8.97 -5.71 9.94
N ARG A 333 -8.27 -5.86 11.07
CA ARG A 333 -8.60 -5.16 12.33
C ARG A 333 -8.25 -3.68 12.28
N ARG A 334 -7.17 -3.37 11.59
CA ARG A 334 -6.71 -2.00 11.32
C ARG A 334 -6.18 -1.92 9.90
N GLU A 335 -6.40 -0.81 9.28
CA GLU A 335 -5.92 -0.54 7.92
C GLU A 335 -5.72 0.96 7.75
N THR A 336 -4.65 1.35 7.09
CA THR A 336 -4.42 2.74 6.69
C THR A 336 -5.12 3.03 5.38
N PHE A 337 -4.64 2.31 4.36
CA PHE A 337 -5.20 2.31 3.02
C PHE A 337 -4.82 0.99 2.35
N SER A 338 -5.80 0.26 1.86
CA SER A 338 -5.57 -1.04 1.23
C SER A 338 -5.68 -0.95 -0.29
N ASN A 339 -4.74 -1.60 -0.98
CA ASN A 339 -4.84 -1.74 -2.44
C ASN A 339 -5.86 -2.82 -2.85
N ILE A 340 -6.24 -3.73 -1.93
CA ILE A 340 -7.10 -4.87 -2.26
C ILE A 340 -8.42 -4.45 -2.93
N PRO A 341 -9.22 -3.52 -2.40
CA PRO A 341 -10.46 -3.13 -3.07
C PRO A 341 -10.23 -2.51 -4.45
N LEU A 342 -9.13 -1.76 -4.63
CA LEU A 342 -8.79 -1.14 -5.91
C LEU A 342 -8.36 -2.19 -6.94
N GLU A 343 -7.50 -3.12 -6.56
CA GLU A 343 -7.05 -4.23 -7.40
C GLU A 343 -8.23 -5.12 -7.81
N VAL A 344 -9.09 -5.48 -6.86
CA VAL A 344 -10.30 -6.28 -7.11
C VAL A 344 -11.21 -5.58 -8.11
N ALA A 345 -11.49 -4.30 -7.92
CA ALA A 345 -12.35 -3.53 -8.81
C ALA A 345 -11.81 -3.49 -10.27
N LEU A 346 -10.48 -3.39 -10.44
CA LEU A 346 -9.86 -3.38 -11.76
C LEU A 346 -9.80 -4.78 -12.40
N TRP A 347 -9.44 -5.82 -11.63
CA TRP A 347 -9.38 -7.18 -12.15
C TRP A 347 -10.76 -7.77 -12.46
N ALA A 348 -11.73 -7.51 -11.58
CA ALA A 348 -13.09 -8.07 -11.67
C ALA A 348 -14.07 -7.23 -12.50
N ARG A 349 -13.63 -6.18 -13.20
CA ARG A 349 -14.51 -5.23 -13.90
C ARG A 349 -15.53 -5.89 -14.82
N GLU A 350 -15.17 -6.99 -15.51
CA GLU A 350 -16.04 -7.69 -16.44
C GLU A 350 -16.76 -8.88 -15.78
N GLN A 351 -16.06 -9.61 -14.93
CA GLN A 351 -16.56 -10.77 -14.19
C GLN A 351 -15.71 -11.03 -12.96
N GLY A 352 -16.21 -11.82 -12.01
CA GLY A 352 -15.47 -12.17 -10.79
C GLY A 352 -16.09 -11.56 -9.53
N PRO A 353 -15.32 -11.37 -8.45
CA PRO A 353 -15.82 -11.03 -7.13
C PRO A 353 -16.23 -9.56 -6.96
N VAL A 354 -16.97 -9.31 -5.89
CA VAL A 354 -17.09 -8.00 -5.25
C VAL A 354 -16.20 -7.93 -4.02
N SER A 355 -15.82 -6.73 -3.60
CA SER A 355 -15.03 -6.52 -2.37
C SER A 355 -15.91 -6.54 -1.14
N VAL A 356 -15.46 -7.26 -0.10
CA VAL A 356 -16.10 -7.34 1.22
C VAL A 356 -15.01 -7.03 2.26
N THR A 357 -15.10 -5.90 2.94
CA THR A 357 -14.03 -5.44 3.82
C THR A 357 -14.56 -5.15 5.22
N SER A 358 -13.68 -5.12 6.22
CA SER A 358 -14.03 -4.57 7.53
C SER A 358 -14.27 -3.06 7.47
N THR A 359 -14.69 -2.48 8.59
CA THR A 359 -14.83 -1.02 8.76
C THR A 359 -13.51 -0.34 9.17
N ALA A 360 -12.36 -0.97 8.93
CA ALA A 360 -11.06 -0.46 9.34
C ALA A 360 -10.54 0.63 8.39
N GLY A 361 -10.30 1.82 8.95
CA GLY A 361 -9.56 2.91 8.28
C GLY A 361 -10.02 3.20 6.84
N GLY A 362 -9.07 3.20 5.92
CA GLY A 362 -9.30 3.54 4.52
C GLY A 362 -10.32 2.68 3.76
N PHE A 363 -10.73 1.52 4.27
CA PHE A 363 -11.83 0.78 3.68
C PHE A 363 -13.14 1.59 3.68
N MET A 364 -13.37 2.38 4.72
CA MET A 364 -14.54 3.27 4.82
C MET A 364 -14.56 4.34 3.73
N ASP A 365 -13.41 4.74 3.22
CA ASP A 365 -13.29 5.71 2.12
C ASP A 365 -13.46 5.05 0.75
N GLN A 366 -13.13 3.75 0.66
CA GLN A 366 -13.12 2.99 -0.61
C GLN A 366 -14.46 2.32 -0.91
N ILE A 367 -15.15 1.83 0.12
CA ILE A 367 -16.37 1.03 -0.02
C ILE A 367 -17.61 1.84 0.39
N GLU A 368 -18.55 1.94 -0.52
CA GLU A 368 -19.92 2.37 -0.29
C GLU A 368 -20.80 1.12 -0.19
N PRO A 369 -21.36 0.82 1.02
CA PRO A 369 -22.07 -0.43 1.27
C PRO A 369 -23.24 -0.66 0.32
N GLY A 370 -23.31 -1.85 -0.29
CA GLY A 370 -24.35 -2.24 -1.26
C GLY A 370 -24.19 -1.60 -2.66
N VAL A 371 -23.28 -0.63 -2.83
CA VAL A 371 -23.05 0.08 -4.09
C VAL A 371 -21.71 -0.32 -4.72
N THR A 372 -20.60 -0.25 -3.98
CA THR A 372 -19.27 -0.59 -4.49
C THR A 372 -18.63 -1.80 -3.80
N GLY A 373 -19.32 -2.38 -2.84
CA GLY A 373 -18.90 -3.54 -2.06
C GLY A 373 -19.70 -3.64 -0.77
N PHE A 374 -19.16 -4.38 0.21
CA PHE A 374 -19.82 -4.60 1.49
C PHE A 374 -18.85 -4.35 2.66
N LEU A 375 -19.41 -3.94 3.79
CA LEU A 375 -18.66 -3.76 5.03
C LEU A 375 -19.03 -4.86 6.04
N LEU A 376 -18.01 -5.42 6.70
CA LEU A 376 -18.12 -6.47 7.71
C LEU A 376 -17.99 -5.86 9.11
N ASP A 377 -18.86 -6.28 10.00
CA ASP A 377 -18.61 -6.17 11.43
C ASP A 377 -17.77 -7.37 11.90
N ILE A 378 -16.46 -7.16 12.00
CA ILE A 378 -15.52 -8.22 12.39
C ILE A 378 -15.57 -8.57 13.89
N GLU A 379 -16.24 -7.76 14.72
CA GLU A 379 -16.42 -8.03 16.15
C GLU A 379 -17.63 -8.95 16.40
N SER A 380 -18.53 -9.06 15.42
CA SER A 380 -19.73 -9.92 15.51
C SER A 380 -19.67 -11.05 14.49
N ARG A 381 -19.30 -12.27 14.93
CA ARG A 381 -19.31 -13.46 14.05
C ARG A 381 -20.67 -13.68 13.36
N PRO A 382 -21.85 -13.57 14.05
CA PRO A 382 -23.14 -13.71 13.36
C PRO A 382 -23.36 -12.65 12.27
N ALA A 383 -23.05 -11.38 12.56
CA ALA A 383 -23.20 -10.30 11.57
C ALA A 383 -22.28 -10.50 10.37
N MET A 384 -21.03 -10.92 10.61
CA MET A 384 -20.08 -11.27 9.54
C MET A 384 -20.64 -12.40 8.67
N THR A 385 -21.14 -13.49 9.28
CA THR A 385 -21.76 -14.61 8.54
C THR A 385 -22.93 -14.14 7.70
N GLU A 386 -23.77 -13.23 8.22
CA GLU A 386 -24.91 -12.72 7.49
C GLU A 386 -24.52 -11.90 6.27
N THR A 387 -23.57 -10.99 6.41
CA THR A 387 -23.04 -10.21 5.27
C THR A 387 -22.44 -11.13 4.20
N LEU A 388 -21.65 -12.15 4.60
CA LEU A 388 -21.09 -13.11 3.65
C LEU A 388 -22.17 -13.92 2.93
N ARG A 389 -23.27 -14.28 3.64
CA ARG A 389 -24.42 -14.96 3.05
C ARG A 389 -25.14 -14.07 2.04
N GLU A 390 -25.42 -12.81 2.41
CA GLU A 390 -26.02 -11.81 1.54
C GLU A 390 -25.28 -11.72 0.19
N VAL A 391 -23.95 -11.64 0.23
CA VAL A 391 -23.14 -11.56 -1.01
C VAL A 391 -23.21 -12.85 -1.83
N LEU A 392 -23.24 -14.03 -1.18
CA LEU A 392 -23.44 -15.31 -1.89
C LEU A 392 -24.82 -15.42 -2.53
N ASP A 393 -25.81 -14.73 -1.99
CA ASP A 393 -27.21 -14.74 -2.47
C ASP A 393 -27.51 -13.67 -3.53
N LEU A 394 -26.55 -12.79 -3.85
CA LEU A 394 -26.73 -11.77 -4.88
C LEU A 394 -27.09 -12.38 -6.23
N SER A 395 -28.06 -11.78 -6.90
CA SER A 395 -28.34 -12.11 -8.30
C SER A 395 -27.11 -11.73 -9.18
N PRO A 396 -26.91 -12.41 -10.31
CA PRO A 396 -25.87 -12.06 -11.27
C PRO A 396 -25.89 -10.58 -11.70
N GLN A 397 -27.09 -10.02 -11.82
CA GLN A 397 -27.30 -8.61 -12.20
C GLN A 397 -26.83 -7.65 -11.09
N ALA A 398 -27.24 -7.91 -9.84
CA ALA A 398 -26.81 -7.11 -8.70
C ALA A 398 -25.28 -7.17 -8.52
N HIS A 399 -24.71 -8.37 -8.64
CA HIS A 399 -23.28 -8.59 -8.55
C HIS A 399 -22.52 -7.80 -9.64
N ALA A 400 -23.02 -7.80 -10.89
CA ALA A 400 -22.42 -7.04 -11.98
C ALA A 400 -22.54 -5.52 -11.77
N ALA A 401 -23.66 -5.04 -11.25
CA ALA A 401 -23.87 -3.63 -10.94
C ALA A 401 -22.85 -3.13 -9.88
N ILE A 402 -22.67 -3.88 -8.80
CA ILE A 402 -21.73 -3.51 -7.74
C ILE A 402 -20.29 -3.48 -8.27
N ARG A 403 -19.86 -4.49 -9.04
CA ARG A 403 -18.53 -4.49 -9.67
C ARG A 403 -18.31 -3.27 -10.57
N TRP A 404 -19.31 -2.93 -11.37
CA TRP A 404 -19.23 -1.77 -12.25
C TRP A 404 -19.08 -0.46 -11.48
N GLN A 405 -19.86 -0.26 -10.43
CA GLN A 405 -19.75 0.93 -9.57
C GLN A 405 -18.41 0.98 -8.86
N ALA A 406 -17.90 -0.16 -8.36
CA ALA A 406 -16.56 -0.24 -7.78
C ALA A 406 -15.48 0.17 -8.79
N TYR A 407 -15.54 -0.35 -10.01
CA TYR A 407 -14.61 0.03 -11.09
C TYR A 407 -14.67 1.54 -11.38
N GLN A 408 -15.88 2.10 -11.54
CA GLN A 408 -16.05 3.55 -11.80
C GLN A 408 -15.46 4.39 -10.66
N ARG A 409 -15.69 4.00 -9.40
CA ARG A 409 -15.13 4.68 -8.23
C ARG A 409 -13.60 4.69 -8.26
N VAL A 410 -12.98 3.57 -8.63
CA VAL A 410 -11.51 3.48 -8.72
C VAL A 410 -10.97 4.37 -9.85
N VAL A 411 -11.53 4.29 -11.04
CA VAL A 411 -11.09 5.10 -12.20
C VAL A 411 -11.25 6.60 -11.94
N GLN A 412 -12.30 7.00 -11.22
CA GLN A 412 -12.58 8.41 -10.96
C GLN A 412 -11.81 8.98 -9.76
N GLY A 413 -11.66 8.19 -8.69
CA GLY A 413 -11.15 8.67 -7.41
C GLY A 413 -9.72 8.24 -7.08
N TYR A 414 -9.25 7.12 -7.65
CA TYR A 414 -8.00 6.48 -7.22
C TYR A 414 -7.01 6.21 -8.36
N ASP A 415 -7.18 6.84 -9.51
CA ASP A 415 -6.22 6.71 -10.61
C ASP A 415 -4.99 7.62 -10.37
N PHE A 416 -3.81 7.01 -10.30
CA PHE A 416 -2.54 7.72 -10.16
C PHE A 416 -2.32 8.78 -11.24
N THR A 417 -2.74 8.47 -12.48
CA THR A 417 -2.54 9.39 -13.61
C THR A 417 -3.33 10.70 -13.46
N ARG A 418 -4.36 10.70 -12.65
CA ARG A 418 -5.18 11.88 -12.32
C ARG A 418 -4.72 12.54 -11.02
N ASN A 419 -4.39 11.75 -10.01
CA ASN A 419 -4.16 12.26 -8.66
C ASN A 419 -2.74 12.82 -8.49
N PHE A 420 -1.71 12.18 -9.06
CA PHE A 420 -0.34 12.65 -8.90
C PHE A 420 -0.06 14.03 -9.52
N PRO A 421 -0.59 14.38 -10.70
CA PRO A 421 -0.52 15.77 -11.21
C PRO A 421 -1.15 16.81 -10.26
N VAL A 422 -2.23 16.48 -9.54
CA VAL A 422 -2.81 17.39 -8.53
C VAL A 422 -1.81 17.65 -7.40
N THR A 423 -1.10 16.60 -6.94
CA THR A 423 -0.03 16.77 -5.96
C THR A 423 1.07 17.68 -6.49
N LEU A 424 1.56 17.46 -7.70
CA LEU A 424 2.60 18.32 -8.31
C LEU A 424 2.15 19.77 -8.47
N ASN A 425 0.92 19.98 -8.90
CA ASN A 425 0.35 21.34 -9.04
C ASN A 425 0.30 22.10 -7.71
N THR A 426 0.06 21.40 -6.60
CA THR A 426 0.06 22.02 -5.26
C THR A 426 1.42 22.62 -4.89
N PHE A 427 2.52 22.04 -5.39
CA PHE A 427 3.88 22.47 -5.05
C PHE A 427 4.57 23.26 -6.16
N TRP A 428 4.16 23.10 -7.41
CA TRP A 428 4.83 23.66 -8.58
C TRP A 428 3.92 24.53 -9.49
N GLY A 429 2.61 24.56 -9.21
CA GLY A 429 1.60 25.35 -9.94
C GLY A 429 1.64 26.84 -9.71
#